data_407ca629f7602b31ec9e95afe356b5db
#
_entry.id   407ca629f7602b31ec9e95afe356b5db
#
_cell.length_a   1.000
_cell.length_b   1.000
_cell.length_c   1.000
_cell.angle_alpha   90.00
_cell.angle_beta   90.00
_cell.angle_gamma   90.00
#
_symmetry.space_group_name_H-M   'P 1'
#
loop_
_entity.id
_entity.type
_entity.pdbx_description
1 polymer ?
#
loop_
_entity_poly.entity_id
_entity_poly.type
_entity_poly.pdbx_seq_one_letter_code
_entity_poly.pdbx_strand_id
1 'polypeptide(L)'
;MQFEQTDHISPDLIGLFENTVLGTNGAKYKHLDVAQSVSHTDHPLSFSLRRREQLIANITFCKRPFGLYLRYFAFDKRFQSKGKARMNPKSQIKKEIENVFKDITARYPGSQAYCYAYIDAKNIRSKWMSETFGFQTKAYLATQTFSRVFPKATTHLKEEEISDDVFQIIESHYSHYSAYFSHFFEHGKVATLFNEKGERLAFAQFHKVRWEIQRLPGKLGGLQVKLLPFIPLINRLIQPKEHTFLVPDVVCNPSGDVKDVERLFEAVLAKEKLHSMLWWNDTRDALYQKAQGRFKWGLLHKLIGVAKVDVVFRGDFEPKDPIFIAAFDMV
;
A
#
# COMPACT_ATOMS: atom_id res chain seq x y z
N MET A 1 -10.61 -2.30 30.81
CA MET A 1 -9.72 -2.28 29.66
C MET A 1 -10.54 -1.57 28.59
N GLN A 2 -10.13 -0.40 28.15
CA GLN A 2 -10.85 0.45 27.22
C GLN A 2 -9.83 1.03 26.24
N PHE A 3 -10.22 1.35 25.00
CA PHE A 3 -9.40 2.06 24.07
C PHE A 3 -9.33 3.54 24.41
N GLU A 4 -8.11 4.07 24.40
CA GLU A 4 -7.85 5.51 24.49
C GLU A 4 -7.68 6.08 23.09
N GLN A 5 -8.37 7.18 22.81
CA GLN A 5 -8.30 7.85 21.51
C GLN A 5 -7.28 8.99 21.54
N THR A 6 -6.47 9.08 20.50
CA THR A 6 -5.59 10.23 20.21
C THR A 6 -5.71 10.63 18.75
N ASP A 7 -5.36 11.88 18.44
CA ASP A 7 -5.29 12.44 17.07
C ASP A 7 -3.87 12.44 16.50
N HIS A 8 -2.96 11.74 17.16
CA HIS A 8 -1.58 11.58 16.75
C HIS A 8 -1.11 10.14 16.99
N ILE A 9 0.01 9.78 16.37
CA ILE A 9 0.69 8.50 16.55
C ILE A 9 1.85 8.72 17.52
N SER A 10 1.76 8.13 18.70
CA SER A 10 2.76 8.28 19.77
C SER A 10 4.03 7.44 19.48
N PRO A 11 5.18 7.77 20.07
CA PRO A 11 6.45 7.02 19.86
C PRO A 11 6.37 5.52 20.19
N ASP A 12 5.58 5.12 21.19
CA ASP A 12 5.40 3.71 21.53
C ASP A 12 4.56 2.96 20.49
N LEU A 13 3.66 3.65 19.78
CA LEU A 13 2.96 3.10 18.61
C LEU A 13 3.91 2.87 17.44
N ILE A 14 4.83 3.79 17.18
CA ILE A 14 5.88 3.59 16.17
C ILE A 14 6.65 2.31 16.47
N GLY A 15 7.10 2.13 17.74
CA GLY A 15 7.77 0.91 18.17
C GLY A 15 6.92 -0.37 18.00
N LEU A 16 5.61 -0.30 18.20
CA LEU A 16 4.70 -1.41 17.91
C LEU A 16 4.68 -1.75 16.41
N PHE A 17 4.59 -0.74 15.54
CA PHE A 17 4.54 -0.93 14.09
C PHE A 17 5.85 -1.46 13.53
N GLU A 18 7.01 -0.93 13.95
CA GLU A 18 8.34 -1.43 13.59
C GLU A 18 8.55 -2.91 13.95
N ASN A 19 7.93 -3.37 15.05
CA ASN A 19 7.99 -4.76 15.48
C ASN A 19 6.91 -5.65 14.85
N THR A 20 5.99 -5.08 14.06
CA THR A 20 4.93 -5.83 13.40
C THR A 20 5.45 -6.49 12.13
N VAL A 21 5.29 -7.82 12.05
CA VAL A 21 5.55 -8.58 10.83
C VAL A 21 4.27 -8.66 10.02
N LEU A 22 4.30 -8.11 8.82
CA LEU A 22 3.19 -8.15 7.87
C LEU A 22 3.24 -9.42 7.00
N GLY A 23 2.08 -9.81 6.48
CA GLY A 23 1.92 -11.03 5.69
C GLY A 23 1.86 -12.29 6.55
N THR A 24 1.25 -13.35 6.03
CA THR A 24 1.10 -14.63 6.76
C THR A 24 1.51 -15.84 5.92
N ASN A 25 0.71 -16.20 4.92
CA ASN A 25 0.96 -17.35 4.06
C ASN A 25 1.64 -16.99 2.72
N GLY A 26 1.78 -15.70 2.45
CA GLY A 26 2.49 -15.14 1.30
C GLY A 26 3.90 -14.71 1.64
N ALA A 27 4.29 -13.50 1.21
CA ALA A 27 5.48 -12.82 1.68
C ALA A 27 5.33 -12.46 3.16
N LYS A 28 6.46 -12.44 3.90
CA LYS A 28 6.53 -11.86 5.25
C LYS A 28 7.60 -10.80 5.25
N TYR A 29 7.25 -9.63 5.74
CA TYR A 29 8.15 -8.48 5.74
C TYR A 29 7.86 -7.55 6.92
N LYS A 30 8.81 -6.69 7.20
CA LYS A 30 8.66 -5.55 8.11
C LYS A 30 9.00 -4.28 7.35
N HIS A 31 8.35 -3.20 7.70
CA HIS A 31 8.75 -1.87 7.28
C HIS A 31 9.96 -1.41 8.09
N LEU A 32 10.96 -0.85 7.42
CA LEU A 32 12.15 -0.27 8.04
C LEU A 32 12.09 1.26 8.13
N ASP A 33 11.09 1.84 7.50
CA ASP A 33 10.84 3.29 7.36
C ASP A 33 9.53 3.72 8.05
N VAL A 34 9.11 2.98 9.09
CA VAL A 34 7.85 3.23 9.81
C VAL A 34 7.75 4.68 10.30
N ALA A 35 8.80 5.22 10.90
CA ALA A 35 8.77 6.59 11.39
C ALA A 35 8.50 7.62 10.27
N GLN A 36 9.10 7.42 9.10
CA GLN A 36 8.85 8.24 7.91
C GLN A 36 7.43 8.05 7.39
N SER A 37 6.98 6.79 7.25
CA SER A 37 5.61 6.46 6.82
C SER A 37 4.56 7.06 7.76
N VAL A 38 4.82 7.03 9.07
CA VAL A 38 3.93 7.63 10.09
C VAL A 38 3.89 9.15 9.98
N SER A 39 5.01 9.82 9.69
CA SER A 39 5.03 11.28 9.54
C SER A 39 4.17 11.79 8.36
N HIS A 40 3.93 10.94 7.38
CA HIS A 40 3.04 11.21 6.25
C HIS A 40 1.59 10.72 6.49
N THR A 41 1.30 10.20 7.70
CA THR A 41 -0.06 9.75 8.01
C THR A 41 -0.97 10.96 8.25
N ASP A 42 -1.94 11.09 7.38
CA ASP A 42 -2.82 12.25 7.36
C ASP A 42 -4.00 12.08 8.32
N HIS A 43 -4.28 13.15 9.10
CA HIS A 43 -5.39 13.21 10.05
C HIS A 43 -5.64 11.90 10.81
N PRO A 44 -4.64 11.35 11.55
CA PRO A 44 -4.80 10.07 12.21
C PRO A 44 -5.80 10.13 13.36
N LEU A 45 -6.58 9.07 13.48
CA LEU A 45 -7.38 8.76 14.67
C LEU A 45 -6.88 7.44 15.22
N SER A 46 -6.07 7.49 16.27
CA SER A 46 -5.49 6.30 16.90
C SER A 46 -6.28 5.88 18.13
N PHE A 47 -6.59 4.60 18.22
CA PHE A 47 -7.22 3.96 19.36
C PHE A 47 -6.25 2.94 19.93
N SER A 48 -5.72 3.24 21.12
CA SER A 48 -4.70 2.42 21.80
C SER A 48 -5.32 1.66 22.95
N LEU A 49 -5.14 0.34 22.98
CA LEU A 49 -5.57 -0.51 24.07
C LEU A 49 -4.37 -0.81 24.98
N ARG A 50 -4.50 -0.41 26.26
CA ARG A 50 -3.43 -0.61 27.26
C ARG A 50 -3.90 -1.50 28.42
N ARG A 51 -2.96 -2.20 28.99
CA ARG A 51 -3.13 -2.95 30.25
C ARG A 51 -1.93 -2.65 31.14
N ARG A 52 -2.16 -2.00 32.30
CA ARG A 52 -1.08 -1.57 33.20
C ARG A 52 0.00 -0.81 32.42
N GLU A 53 -0.40 0.23 31.73
CA GLU A 53 0.45 1.08 30.86
C GLU A 53 1.07 0.39 29.63
N GLN A 54 1.03 -0.92 29.57
CA GLN A 54 1.55 -1.67 28.45
C GLN A 54 0.60 -1.62 27.25
N LEU A 55 1.09 -1.17 26.09
CA LEU A 55 0.37 -1.20 24.84
C LEU A 55 0.13 -2.65 24.38
N ILE A 56 -1.13 -3.01 24.14
CA ILE A 56 -1.57 -4.34 23.71
C ILE A 56 -1.94 -4.35 22.23
N ALA A 57 -2.70 -3.33 21.81
CA ALA A 57 -3.22 -3.22 20.45
C ALA A 57 -3.40 -1.76 20.07
N ASN A 58 -3.40 -1.52 18.79
CA ASN A 58 -3.73 -0.23 18.22
C ASN A 58 -4.60 -0.41 16.97
N ILE A 59 -5.53 0.53 16.78
CA ILE A 59 -6.31 0.72 15.57
C ILE A 59 -6.13 2.17 15.15
N THR A 60 -5.53 2.43 13.99
CA THR A 60 -5.39 3.78 13.46
C THR A 60 -6.17 3.93 12.17
N PHE A 61 -6.99 4.96 12.12
CA PHE A 61 -7.72 5.38 10.93
C PHE A 61 -7.12 6.69 10.42
N CYS A 62 -7.14 6.86 9.09
CA CYS A 62 -6.89 8.14 8.43
C CYS A 62 -8.22 8.67 7.92
N LYS A 63 -8.52 9.94 8.21
CA LYS A 63 -9.71 10.60 7.67
C LYS A 63 -9.55 10.83 6.18
N ARG A 64 -10.62 10.60 5.43
CA ARG A 64 -10.72 10.87 4.00
C ARG A 64 -11.98 11.68 3.73
N PRO A 65 -12.08 12.43 2.63
CA PRO A 65 -13.25 13.25 2.33
C PRO A 65 -14.58 12.45 2.34
N PHE A 66 -14.52 11.16 2.09
CA PHE A 66 -15.68 10.28 1.93
C PHE A 66 -15.73 9.13 2.95
N GLY A 67 -14.76 9.01 3.86
CA GLY A 67 -14.75 7.89 4.81
C GLY A 67 -13.46 7.79 5.62
N LEU A 68 -13.19 6.60 6.11
CA LEU A 68 -12.05 6.32 6.97
C LEU A 68 -11.21 5.18 6.40
N TYR A 69 -9.94 5.43 6.16
CA TYR A 69 -8.98 4.39 5.84
C TYR A 69 -8.43 3.76 7.13
N LEU A 70 -8.59 2.45 7.30
CA LEU A 70 -7.99 1.69 8.40
C LEU A 70 -6.53 1.35 8.02
N ARG A 71 -5.59 2.20 8.46
CA ARG A 71 -4.17 2.09 8.11
C ARG A 71 -3.44 1.05 8.93
N TYR A 72 -3.58 1.09 10.25
CA TYR A 72 -2.90 0.17 11.15
C TYR A 72 -3.91 -0.56 12.04
N PHE A 73 -3.80 -1.89 12.07
CA PHE A 73 -4.49 -2.73 13.01
C PHE A 73 -3.47 -3.73 13.59
N ALA A 74 -2.77 -3.31 14.61
CA ALA A 74 -1.63 -4.02 15.17
C ALA A 74 -1.91 -4.55 16.58
N PHE A 75 -1.34 -5.71 16.88
CA PHE A 75 -1.34 -6.31 18.21
C PHE A 75 0.10 -6.63 18.61
N ASP A 76 0.45 -6.36 19.85
CA ASP A 76 1.71 -6.83 20.42
C ASP A 76 1.79 -8.36 20.32
N LYS A 77 2.96 -8.86 19.91
CA LYS A 77 3.20 -10.30 19.67
C LYS A 77 2.83 -11.18 20.85
N ARG A 78 2.98 -10.69 22.09
CA ARG A 78 2.65 -11.41 23.32
C ARG A 78 1.16 -11.69 23.46
N PHE A 79 0.32 -10.88 22.83
CA PHE A 79 -1.14 -10.99 22.86
C PHE A 79 -1.72 -11.57 21.56
N GLN A 80 -0.87 -11.90 20.60
CA GLN A 80 -1.31 -12.61 19.40
C GLN A 80 -1.50 -14.08 19.72
N SER A 81 -2.69 -14.64 19.45
CA SER A 81 -2.93 -16.07 19.58
C SER A 81 -1.99 -16.89 18.68
N LYS A 82 -1.31 -17.87 19.24
CA LYS A 82 -0.54 -18.84 18.47
C LYS A 82 -1.53 -19.82 17.80
N GLY A 83 -1.64 -19.79 16.47
CA GLY A 83 -2.45 -20.75 15.70
C GLY A 83 -3.71 -20.17 15.04
N LYS A 84 -4.57 -21.06 14.55
CA LYS A 84 -5.85 -20.76 13.85
C LYS A 84 -6.99 -20.35 14.80
N ALA A 85 -6.70 -20.00 16.04
CA ALA A 85 -7.72 -19.69 17.02
C ALA A 85 -8.52 -18.44 16.60
N ARG A 86 -9.79 -18.62 16.36
CA ARG A 86 -10.77 -17.54 16.18
C ARG A 86 -10.82 -16.71 17.46
N MET A 87 -10.99 -15.40 17.33
CA MET A 87 -11.21 -14.54 18.48
C MET A 87 -12.44 -15.04 19.25
N ASN A 88 -12.30 -15.27 20.55
CA ASN A 88 -13.43 -15.72 21.36
C ASN A 88 -14.57 -14.71 21.24
N PRO A 89 -15.80 -15.11 20.84
CA PRO A 89 -16.94 -14.21 20.73
C PRO A 89 -17.25 -13.44 22.01
N LYS A 90 -16.93 -14.01 23.17
CA LYS A 90 -17.11 -13.38 24.49
C LYS A 90 -15.90 -12.57 24.97
N SER A 91 -14.88 -12.38 24.11
CA SER A 91 -13.67 -11.65 24.46
C SER A 91 -13.98 -10.16 24.72
N GLN A 92 -13.54 -9.63 25.86
CA GLN A 92 -13.63 -8.20 26.16
C GLN A 92 -12.97 -7.35 25.06
N ILE A 93 -11.82 -7.78 24.54
CA ILE A 93 -11.13 -7.08 23.46
C ILE A 93 -12.02 -6.97 22.20
N LYS A 94 -12.74 -8.04 21.86
CA LYS A 94 -13.67 -7.99 20.72
C LYS A 94 -14.74 -6.92 20.92
N LYS A 95 -15.34 -6.87 22.09
CA LYS A 95 -16.37 -5.85 22.43
C LYS A 95 -15.81 -4.44 22.33
N GLU A 96 -14.61 -4.22 22.87
CA GLU A 96 -13.96 -2.90 22.79
C GLU A 96 -13.66 -2.48 21.34
N ILE A 97 -13.21 -3.39 20.49
CA ILE A 97 -13.01 -3.12 19.05
C ILE A 97 -14.36 -2.80 18.39
N GLU A 98 -15.42 -3.55 18.68
CA GLU A 98 -16.77 -3.27 18.18
C GLU A 98 -17.26 -1.89 18.60
N ASN A 99 -16.97 -1.47 19.84
CA ASN A 99 -17.29 -0.13 20.34
C ASN A 99 -16.54 0.95 19.54
N VAL A 100 -15.24 0.77 19.28
CA VAL A 100 -14.46 1.70 18.44
C VAL A 100 -15.10 1.86 17.06
N PHE A 101 -15.50 0.77 16.40
CA PHE A 101 -16.16 0.85 15.09
C PHE A 101 -17.54 1.49 15.16
N LYS A 102 -18.32 1.28 16.23
CA LYS A 102 -19.61 1.94 16.44
C LYS A 102 -19.44 3.43 16.65
N ASP A 103 -18.52 3.83 17.53
CA ASP A 103 -18.23 5.24 17.82
C ASP A 103 -17.81 6.01 16.59
N ILE A 104 -16.92 5.43 15.78
CA ILE A 104 -16.46 6.03 14.54
C ILE A 104 -17.60 6.16 13.53
N THR A 105 -18.41 5.12 13.35
CA THR A 105 -19.56 5.17 12.43
C THR A 105 -20.59 6.22 12.87
N ALA A 106 -20.80 6.39 14.17
CA ALA A 106 -21.71 7.41 14.71
C ALA A 106 -21.22 8.85 14.49
N ARG A 107 -19.89 9.08 14.52
CA ARG A 107 -19.29 10.41 14.30
C ARG A 107 -19.28 10.84 12.84
N TYR A 108 -19.41 9.92 11.91
CA TYR A 108 -19.47 10.17 10.48
C TYR A 108 -20.78 9.64 9.88
N PRO A 109 -21.94 10.24 10.28
CA PRO A 109 -23.26 9.82 9.77
C PRO A 109 -23.41 10.26 8.33
N GLY A 110 -24.04 9.42 7.50
CA GLY A 110 -24.41 9.72 6.14
C GLY A 110 -24.12 8.60 5.16
N SER A 111 -24.67 8.69 3.96
CA SER A 111 -24.62 7.69 2.90
C SER A 111 -23.21 7.41 2.34
N GLN A 112 -22.21 8.19 2.75
CA GLN A 112 -20.82 8.05 2.33
C GLN A 112 -19.88 7.63 3.48
N ALA A 113 -20.39 7.46 4.71
CA ALA A 113 -19.57 7.07 5.86
C ALA A 113 -19.22 5.59 5.79
N TYR A 114 -18.06 5.27 5.25
CA TYR A 114 -17.54 3.92 5.25
C TYR A 114 -16.11 3.85 5.79
N CYS A 115 -15.78 2.68 6.35
CA CYS A 115 -14.41 2.33 6.65
C CYS A 115 -13.89 1.37 5.59
N TYR A 116 -12.64 1.54 5.15
CA TYR A 116 -12.02 0.60 4.23
C TYR A 116 -10.59 0.25 4.64
N ALA A 117 -10.13 -0.90 4.17
CA ALA A 117 -8.78 -1.40 4.41
C ALA A 117 -8.30 -2.28 3.25
N TYR A 118 -6.98 -2.45 3.17
CA TYR A 118 -6.33 -3.35 2.24
C TYR A 118 -5.83 -4.59 2.97
N ILE A 119 -6.15 -5.77 2.46
CA ILE A 119 -5.80 -7.05 3.09
C ILE A 119 -5.18 -7.97 2.04
N ASP A 120 -3.94 -8.45 2.26
CA ASP A 120 -3.38 -9.52 1.43
C ASP A 120 -4.37 -10.70 1.39
N ALA A 121 -4.78 -11.10 0.19
CA ALA A 121 -5.78 -12.16 -0.01
C ALA A 121 -5.37 -13.51 0.61
N LYS A 122 -4.08 -13.73 0.85
CA LYS A 122 -3.53 -14.91 1.56
C LYS A 122 -3.51 -14.73 3.08
N ASN A 123 -3.80 -13.54 3.60
CA ASN A 123 -3.89 -13.26 5.03
C ASN A 123 -5.27 -13.65 5.58
N ILE A 124 -5.51 -14.96 5.65
CA ILE A 124 -6.79 -15.54 6.11
C ILE A 124 -7.20 -15.00 7.49
N ARG A 125 -6.22 -14.71 8.36
CA ARG A 125 -6.49 -14.19 9.70
C ARG A 125 -7.07 -12.78 9.67
N SER A 126 -6.43 -11.86 8.92
CA SER A 126 -6.92 -10.50 8.78
C SER A 126 -8.26 -10.46 8.05
N LYS A 127 -8.44 -11.29 7.03
CA LYS A 127 -9.70 -11.43 6.32
C LYS A 127 -10.83 -11.88 7.24
N TRP A 128 -10.62 -12.96 7.96
CA TRP A 128 -11.60 -13.42 8.93
C TRP A 128 -11.91 -12.37 10.02
N MET A 129 -10.87 -11.65 10.48
CA MET A 129 -11.06 -10.59 11.47
C MET A 129 -11.87 -9.43 10.90
N SER A 130 -11.60 -8.99 9.67
CA SER A 130 -12.37 -7.94 9.00
C SER A 130 -13.84 -8.34 8.82
N GLU A 131 -14.12 -9.57 8.37
CA GLU A 131 -15.47 -10.11 8.25
C GLU A 131 -16.20 -10.13 9.61
N THR A 132 -15.49 -10.47 10.71
CA THR A 132 -16.04 -10.45 12.08
C THR A 132 -16.51 -9.05 12.50
N PHE A 133 -15.86 -8.00 11.98
CA PHE A 133 -16.23 -6.60 12.26
C PHE A 133 -17.09 -5.97 11.14
N GLY A 134 -17.69 -6.80 10.28
CA GLY A 134 -18.66 -6.35 9.28
C GLY A 134 -18.06 -5.76 8.01
N PHE A 135 -16.77 -5.99 7.74
CA PHE A 135 -16.18 -5.64 6.46
C PHE A 135 -16.51 -6.69 5.40
N GLN A 136 -16.70 -6.24 4.17
CA GLN A 136 -16.93 -7.08 3.00
C GLN A 136 -15.93 -6.72 1.90
N THR A 137 -15.42 -7.73 1.18
CA THR A 137 -14.58 -7.48 0.00
C THR A 137 -15.43 -6.92 -1.14
N LYS A 138 -15.09 -5.74 -1.61
CA LYS A 138 -15.81 -5.03 -2.68
C LYS A 138 -14.96 -4.82 -3.94
N ALA A 139 -13.63 -4.90 -3.83
CA ALA A 139 -12.74 -4.80 -4.97
C ALA A 139 -11.45 -5.57 -4.73
N TYR A 140 -10.63 -5.65 -5.77
CA TYR A 140 -9.38 -6.38 -5.77
C TYR A 140 -8.27 -5.56 -6.40
N LEU A 141 -7.13 -5.50 -5.71
CA LEU A 141 -5.92 -4.92 -6.26
C LEU A 141 -4.96 -6.02 -6.70
N ALA A 142 -4.20 -5.72 -7.72
CA ALA A 142 -3.02 -6.44 -8.12
C ALA A 142 -1.78 -5.75 -7.53
N THR A 143 -0.94 -6.49 -6.82
CA THR A 143 0.42 -6.07 -6.48
C THR A 143 1.34 -6.59 -7.55
N GLN A 144 1.81 -5.70 -8.39
CA GLN A 144 2.61 -5.99 -9.57
C GLN A 144 4.07 -5.59 -9.34
N THR A 145 5.01 -6.53 -9.48
CA THR A 145 6.43 -6.20 -9.44
C THR A 145 6.93 -5.81 -10.83
N PHE A 146 7.69 -4.72 -10.89
CA PHE A 146 8.47 -4.33 -12.07
C PHE A 146 9.96 -4.33 -11.70
N SER A 147 10.83 -4.90 -12.54
CA SER A 147 12.24 -5.00 -12.20
C SER A 147 13.18 -4.95 -13.41
N ARG A 148 14.36 -4.34 -13.20
CA ARG A 148 15.45 -4.28 -14.16
C ARG A 148 16.77 -4.55 -13.46
N VAL A 149 17.55 -5.52 -13.97
CA VAL A 149 18.91 -5.77 -13.48
C VAL A 149 19.84 -4.63 -13.87
N PHE A 150 19.67 -4.10 -15.07
CA PHE A 150 20.39 -2.98 -15.62
C PHE A 150 19.39 -1.98 -16.20
N PRO A 151 18.80 -1.11 -15.34
CA PRO A 151 17.83 -0.13 -15.80
C PRO A 151 18.52 0.91 -16.69
N LYS A 152 17.83 1.33 -17.76
CA LYS A 152 18.35 2.26 -18.76
C LYS A 152 17.96 3.69 -18.40
N ALA A 153 18.95 4.55 -18.28
CA ALA A 153 18.73 5.98 -18.14
C ALA A 153 18.33 6.62 -19.49
N THR A 154 17.65 7.76 -19.40
CA THR A 154 17.33 8.62 -20.55
C THR A 154 17.46 10.08 -20.16
N THR A 155 17.89 10.91 -21.12
CA THR A 155 17.94 12.37 -20.98
C THR A 155 16.57 13.04 -21.03
N HIS A 156 15.53 12.30 -21.45
CA HIS A 156 14.15 12.76 -21.55
C HIS A 156 13.37 12.65 -20.25
N LEU A 157 13.97 12.11 -19.18
CA LEU A 157 13.37 12.08 -17.85
C LEU A 157 13.68 13.38 -17.10
N LYS A 158 12.64 14.07 -16.62
CA LYS A 158 12.78 15.26 -15.78
C LYS A 158 11.89 15.13 -14.55
N GLU A 159 12.27 15.79 -13.46
CA GLU A 159 11.37 16.07 -12.35
C GLU A 159 10.74 17.43 -12.58
N GLU A 160 9.44 17.51 -12.35
CA GLU A 160 8.70 18.77 -12.37
C GLU A 160 7.78 18.85 -11.15
N GLU A 161 7.53 20.08 -10.68
CA GLU A 161 6.51 20.31 -9.65
C GLU A 161 5.13 20.00 -10.23
N ILE A 162 4.20 19.63 -9.37
CA ILE A 162 2.81 19.48 -9.78
C ILE A 162 2.21 20.86 -9.98
N SER A 163 2.27 21.33 -11.21
CA SER A 163 1.65 22.55 -11.68
C SER A 163 0.16 22.34 -11.99
N ASP A 164 -0.60 23.40 -12.19
CA ASP A 164 -2.04 23.33 -12.48
C ASP A 164 -2.35 22.43 -13.68
N ASP A 165 -1.50 22.48 -14.72
CA ASP A 165 -1.69 21.63 -15.92
C ASP A 165 -1.41 20.15 -15.64
N VAL A 166 -0.40 19.81 -14.83
CA VAL A 166 -0.15 18.44 -14.38
C VAL A 166 -1.30 17.96 -13.50
N PHE A 167 -1.75 18.81 -12.57
CA PHE A 167 -2.87 18.50 -11.70
C PHE A 167 -4.16 18.25 -12.49
N GLN A 168 -4.47 19.06 -13.50
CA GLN A 168 -5.63 18.83 -14.36
C GLN A 168 -5.58 17.49 -15.12
N ILE A 169 -4.38 17.04 -15.53
CA ILE A 169 -4.23 15.71 -16.15
C ILE A 169 -4.53 14.62 -15.12
N ILE A 170 -4.03 14.75 -13.89
CA ILE A 170 -4.33 13.82 -12.80
C ILE A 170 -5.84 13.77 -12.53
N GLU A 171 -6.48 14.94 -12.36
CA GLU A 171 -7.92 15.05 -12.14
C GLU A 171 -8.73 14.42 -13.26
N SER A 172 -8.38 14.71 -14.52
CA SER A 172 -9.09 14.14 -15.68
C SER A 172 -8.98 12.62 -15.75
N HIS A 173 -7.86 12.06 -15.22
CA HIS A 173 -7.62 10.62 -15.22
C HIS A 173 -8.32 9.90 -14.06
N TYR A 174 -8.29 10.48 -12.84
CA TYR A 174 -8.71 9.80 -11.62
C TYR A 174 -10.04 10.27 -11.02
N SER A 175 -10.59 11.44 -11.40
CA SER A 175 -11.80 11.99 -10.79
C SER A 175 -13.03 11.08 -10.85
N HIS A 176 -13.08 10.16 -11.80
CA HIS A 176 -14.16 9.18 -11.92
C HIS A 176 -13.90 7.89 -11.10
N TYR A 177 -12.70 7.72 -10.50
CA TYR A 177 -12.42 6.54 -9.69
C TYR A 177 -13.17 6.61 -8.36
N SER A 178 -13.66 5.45 -7.93
CA SER A 178 -14.26 5.32 -6.61
C SER A 178 -13.22 5.62 -5.53
N ALA A 179 -13.59 6.35 -4.50
CA ALA A 179 -12.73 6.75 -3.39
C ALA A 179 -11.53 7.63 -3.80
N TYR A 180 -11.66 8.39 -4.89
CA TYR A 180 -10.65 9.36 -5.30
C TYR A 180 -10.57 10.56 -4.34
N PHE A 181 -9.36 11.03 -4.10
CA PHE A 181 -9.07 12.27 -3.39
C PHE A 181 -7.71 12.82 -3.84
N SER A 182 -7.61 14.14 -3.96
CA SER A 182 -6.47 14.84 -4.58
C SER A 182 -5.43 15.36 -3.59
N HIS A 183 -5.77 15.48 -2.34
CA HIS A 183 -5.05 16.28 -1.35
C HIS A 183 -3.56 15.92 -1.14
N PHE A 184 -3.14 14.69 -1.50
CA PHE A 184 -1.75 14.29 -1.32
C PHE A 184 -0.81 14.74 -2.43
N PHE A 185 -1.34 15.11 -3.59
CA PHE A 185 -0.51 15.56 -4.71
C PHE A 185 -0.70 17.04 -5.05
N GLU A 186 -1.46 17.78 -4.29
CA GLU A 186 -1.58 19.22 -4.47
C GLU A 186 -0.23 19.94 -4.35
N HIS A 187 0.71 19.31 -3.63
CA HIS A 187 2.07 19.80 -3.45
C HIS A 187 3.06 18.63 -3.57
N GLY A 188 3.87 18.63 -4.60
CA GLY A 188 4.84 17.56 -4.77
C GLY A 188 5.49 17.57 -6.14
N LYS A 189 6.29 16.54 -6.40
CA LYS A 189 6.99 16.37 -7.67
C LYS A 189 6.53 15.10 -8.36
N VAL A 190 6.50 15.16 -9.67
CA VAL A 190 6.37 14.00 -10.55
C VAL A 190 7.63 13.80 -11.36
N ALA A 191 7.97 12.55 -11.62
CA ALA A 191 8.94 12.23 -12.64
C ALA A 191 8.21 12.09 -13.98
N THR A 192 8.60 12.86 -14.97
CA THR A 192 7.95 12.94 -16.27
C THR A 192 8.90 12.53 -17.39
N LEU A 193 8.43 11.65 -18.25
CA LEU A 193 9.09 11.28 -19.49
C LEU A 193 8.56 12.16 -20.63
N PHE A 194 9.47 12.86 -21.30
CA PHE A 194 9.16 13.71 -22.45
C PHE A 194 9.59 13.05 -23.78
N ASN A 195 9.01 13.49 -24.88
CA ASN A 195 9.52 13.22 -26.20
C ASN A 195 10.53 14.32 -26.65
N GLU A 196 11.08 14.19 -27.84
CA GLU A 196 12.04 15.15 -28.43
C GLU A 196 11.41 16.55 -28.65
N LYS A 197 10.10 16.64 -28.76
CA LYS A 197 9.36 17.90 -28.93
C LYS A 197 9.01 18.57 -27.60
N GLY A 198 9.34 17.95 -26.48
CA GLY A 198 9.01 18.45 -25.12
C GLY A 198 7.58 18.13 -24.70
N GLU A 199 6.88 17.21 -25.37
CA GLU A 199 5.54 16.78 -24.97
C GLU A 199 5.64 15.68 -23.90
N ARG A 200 4.77 15.72 -22.87
CA ARG A 200 4.69 14.70 -21.79
C ARG A 200 4.15 13.39 -22.35
N LEU A 201 4.92 12.31 -22.24
CA LEU A 201 4.52 10.96 -22.65
C LEU A 201 3.88 10.19 -21.51
N ALA A 202 4.50 10.20 -20.34
CA ALA A 202 4.03 9.57 -19.12
C ALA A 202 4.63 10.25 -17.91
N PHE A 203 3.91 10.27 -16.78
CA PHE A 203 4.46 10.74 -15.51
C PHE A 203 3.84 10.00 -14.32
N ALA A 204 4.54 10.05 -13.18
CA ALA A 204 4.06 9.52 -11.92
C ALA A 204 4.81 10.14 -10.73
N GLN A 205 4.22 10.10 -9.54
CA GLN A 205 4.96 10.24 -8.29
C GLN A 205 5.62 8.92 -7.92
N PHE A 206 6.68 8.98 -7.12
CA PHE A 206 7.37 7.78 -6.65
C PHE A 206 7.74 7.92 -5.19
N HIS A 207 7.40 6.90 -4.41
CA HIS A 207 7.76 6.77 -3.00
C HIS A 207 8.88 5.73 -2.87
N LYS A 208 9.92 6.07 -2.12
CA LYS A 208 11.01 5.13 -1.80
C LYS A 208 10.68 4.42 -0.51
N VAL A 209 10.70 3.10 -0.53
CA VAL A 209 10.25 2.24 0.57
C VAL A 209 11.33 1.24 0.92
N ARG A 210 11.47 0.92 2.22
CA ARG A 210 12.44 -0.04 2.73
C ARG A 210 11.78 -1.12 3.57
N TRP A 211 11.97 -2.38 3.12
CA TRP A 211 11.46 -3.55 3.83
C TRP A 211 12.57 -4.51 4.23
N GLU A 212 12.43 -5.12 5.40
CA GLU A 212 13.09 -6.37 5.73
C GLU A 212 12.21 -7.54 5.27
N ILE A 213 12.66 -8.30 4.27
CA ILE A 213 11.93 -9.45 3.74
C ILE A 213 12.32 -10.70 4.50
N GLN A 214 11.42 -11.25 5.29
CA GLN A 214 11.64 -12.44 6.10
C GLN A 214 11.26 -13.74 5.39
N ARG A 215 10.35 -13.66 4.41
CA ARG A 215 9.90 -14.79 3.60
C ARG A 215 9.34 -14.31 2.27
N LEU A 216 9.65 -15.02 1.20
CA LEU A 216 9.00 -14.88 -0.10
C LEU A 216 7.77 -15.79 -0.21
N PRO A 217 6.86 -15.52 -1.18
CA PRO A 217 5.75 -16.42 -1.46
C PRO A 217 6.24 -17.83 -1.85
N GLY A 218 5.44 -18.84 -1.53
CA GLY A 218 5.72 -20.23 -1.91
C GLY A 218 6.24 -21.10 -0.76
N LYS A 219 6.30 -22.41 -1.00
CA LYS A 219 6.66 -23.43 0.03
C LYS A 219 8.07 -23.23 0.56
N LEU A 220 9.01 -22.87 -0.30
CA LEU A 220 10.44 -22.67 0.04
C LEU A 220 10.80 -21.20 0.30
N GLY A 221 9.84 -20.29 0.45
CA GLY A 221 10.06 -18.85 0.54
C GLY A 221 11.05 -18.40 1.62
N GLY A 222 11.11 -19.08 2.76
CA GLY A 222 12.09 -18.79 3.80
C GLY A 222 13.52 -19.24 3.44
N LEU A 223 13.67 -20.34 2.70
CA LEU A 223 14.98 -20.79 2.19
C LEU A 223 15.46 -19.88 1.05
N GLN A 224 14.54 -19.50 0.15
CA GLN A 224 14.85 -18.57 -0.93
C GLN A 224 15.44 -17.26 -0.41
N VAL A 225 14.83 -16.65 0.62
CA VAL A 225 15.35 -15.41 1.25
C VAL A 225 16.80 -15.56 1.71
N LYS A 226 17.19 -16.73 2.23
CA LYS A 226 18.56 -17.00 2.69
C LYS A 226 19.54 -17.19 1.53
N LEU A 227 19.09 -17.72 0.39
CA LEU A 227 19.93 -18.05 -0.75
C LEU A 227 20.07 -16.89 -1.75
N LEU A 228 19.05 -16.02 -1.85
CA LEU A 228 19.01 -14.91 -2.83
C LEU A 228 20.24 -13.99 -2.80
N PRO A 229 20.81 -13.63 -1.63
CA PRO A 229 22.01 -12.78 -1.60
C PRO A 229 23.23 -13.38 -2.30
N PHE A 230 23.28 -14.71 -2.47
CA PHE A 230 24.39 -15.42 -3.08
C PHE A 230 24.22 -15.67 -4.58
N ILE A 231 23.04 -15.35 -5.14
CA ILE A 231 22.76 -15.54 -6.56
C ILE A 231 23.09 -14.24 -7.31
N PRO A 232 24.13 -14.23 -8.17
CA PRO A 232 24.46 -13.06 -8.99
C PRO A 232 23.22 -12.57 -9.77
N LEU A 233 23.13 -11.26 -9.98
CA LEU A 233 22.02 -10.56 -10.63
C LEU A 233 20.72 -10.52 -9.80
N ILE A 234 20.34 -11.59 -9.11
CA ILE A 234 19.14 -11.59 -8.25
C ILE A 234 19.38 -10.74 -7.00
N ASN A 235 20.58 -10.77 -6.44
CA ASN A 235 20.96 -9.95 -5.29
C ASN A 235 20.86 -8.43 -5.57
N ARG A 236 20.89 -8.01 -6.83
CA ARG A 236 20.62 -6.61 -7.23
C ARG A 236 19.12 -6.29 -7.17
N LEU A 237 18.28 -7.27 -7.51
CA LEU A 237 16.82 -7.09 -7.60
C LEU A 237 16.14 -7.15 -6.25
N ILE A 238 16.71 -7.91 -5.29
CA ILE A 238 16.13 -8.11 -3.97
C ILE A 238 17.22 -8.30 -2.92
N GLN A 239 17.19 -7.47 -1.88
CA GLN A 239 18.11 -7.51 -0.74
C GLN A 239 17.29 -7.76 0.53
N PRO A 240 17.16 -9.01 0.98
CA PRO A 240 16.19 -9.36 2.02
C PRO A 240 16.36 -8.61 3.34
N LYS A 241 17.58 -8.25 3.75
CA LYS A 241 17.82 -7.56 5.03
C LYS A 241 17.35 -6.09 4.99
N GLU A 242 17.52 -5.44 3.84
CA GLU A 242 17.14 -4.05 3.62
C GLU A 242 16.83 -3.87 2.13
N HIS A 243 15.63 -4.25 1.74
CA HIS A 243 15.18 -4.13 0.37
C HIS A 243 14.57 -2.77 0.12
N THR A 244 15.29 -1.93 -0.61
CA THR A 244 14.81 -0.63 -1.07
C THR A 244 14.23 -0.74 -2.46
N PHE A 245 13.02 -0.24 -2.64
CA PHE A 245 12.31 -0.24 -3.92
C PHE A 245 11.45 1.01 -4.06
N LEU A 246 10.92 1.23 -5.26
CA LEU A 246 10.00 2.33 -5.53
C LEU A 246 8.55 1.86 -5.57
N VAL A 247 7.67 2.76 -5.22
CA VAL A 247 6.22 2.62 -5.37
C VAL A 247 5.72 3.80 -6.19
N PRO A 248 5.22 3.56 -7.41
CA PRO A 248 4.60 4.61 -8.21
C PRO A 248 3.20 4.94 -7.68
N ASP A 249 2.87 6.21 -7.70
CA ASP A 249 1.56 6.79 -7.38
C ASP A 249 1.12 7.70 -8.52
N VAL A 250 -0.18 7.92 -8.68
CA VAL A 250 -0.79 8.78 -9.72
C VAL A 250 -0.15 8.61 -11.12
N VAL A 251 -0.07 7.37 -11.58
CA VAL A 251 0.52 7.06 -12.87
C VAL A 251 -0.38 7.54 -14.01
N CYS A 252 0.07 8.53 -14.78
CA CYS A 252 -0.65 9.09 -15.93
C CYS A 252 0.09 8.83 -17.23
N ASN A 253 -0.68 8.64 -18.31
CA ASN A 253 -0.15 8.32 -19.64
C ASN A 253 -0.79 9.20 -20.73
N PRO A 254 -0.41 10.50 -20.83
CA PRO A 254 -0.93 11.40 -21.82
C PRO A 254 -0.73 10.96 -23.27
N SER A 255 0.35 10.25 -23.58
CA SER A 255 0.61 9.74 -24.94
C SER A 255 -0.36 8.64 -25.38
N GLY A 256 -1.02 7.96 -24.43
CA GLY A 256 -1.85 6.79 -24.69
C GLY A 256 -1.07 5.50 -25.00
N ASP A 257 0.24 5.57 -25.27
CA ASP A 257 1.08 4.38 -25.43
C ASP A 257 1.60 3.89 -24.07
N VAL A 258 1.09 2.76 -23.65
CA VAL A 258 1.47 2.15 -22.36
C VAL A 258 2.99 1.83 -22.27
N LYS A 259 3.69 1.73 -23.39
CA LYS A 259 5.14 1.55 -23.42
C LYS A 259 5.90 2.76 -22.85
N ASP A 260 5.32 3.94 -22.90
CA ASP A 260 5.95 5.12 -22.31
C ASP A 260 5.94 5.05 -20.79
N VAL A 261 4.92 4.44 -20.17
CA VAL A 261 4.92 4.14 -18.73
C VAL A 261 6.01 3.10 -18.39
N GLU A 262 6.20 2.07 -19.20
CA GLU A 262 7.30 1.10 -19.01
C GLU A 262 8.68 1.80 -19.08
N ARG A 263 8.86 2.71 -20.04
CA ARG A 263 10.08 3.53 -20.21
C ARG A 263 10.29 4.47 -19.02
N LEU A 264 9.22 5.12 -18.55
CA LEU A 264 9.25 5.98 -17.37
C LEU A 264 9.74 5.18 -16.15
N PHE A 265 9.15 4.02 -15.87
CA PHE A 265 9.53 3.19 -14.73
C PHE A 265 11.00 2.76 -14.79
N GLU A 266 11.47 2.33 -15.98
CA GLU A 266 12.86 1.95 -16.18
C GLU A 266 13.81 3.14 -15.98
N ALA A 267 13.47 4.31 -16.51
CA ALA A 267 14.28 5.52 -16.40
C ALA A 267 14.39 6.02 -14.96
N VAL A 268 13.28 5.96 -14.19
CA VAL A 268 13.28 6.33 -12.77
C VAL A 268 14.11 5.34 -11.95
N LEU A 269 14.02 4.04 -12.21
CA LEU A 269 14.90 3.05 -11.56
C LEU A 269 16.37 3.36 -11.81
N ALA A 270 16.73 3.73 -13.04
CA ALA A 270 18.10 4.10 -13.38
C ALA A 270 18.58 5.37 -12.65
N LYS A 271 17.72 6.40 -12.59
CA LYS A 271 18.00 7.67 -11.89
C LYS A 271 18.20 7.42 -10.38
N GLU A 272 17.33 6.64 -9.75
CA GLU A 272 17.36 6.34 -8.33
C GLU A 272 18.38 5.26 -7.94
N LYS A 273 19.06 4.66 -8.92
CA LYS A 273 19.99 3.53 -8.74
C LYS A 273 19.34 2.33 -8.03
N LEU A 274 18.04 2.13 -8.29
CA LEU A 274 17.24 1.03 -7.78
C LEU A 274 16.91 0.04 -8.90
N HIS A 275 16.40 -1.14 -8.52
CA HIS A 275 16.22 -2.25 -9.44
C HIS A 275 14.82 -2.82 -9.48
N SER A 276 13.94 -2.36 -8.59
CA SER A 276 12.58 -2.88 -8.47
C SER A 276 11.57 -1.83 -8.04
N MET A 277 10.33 -2.07 -8.44
CA MET A 277 9.14 -1.32 -8.04
C MET A 277 8.02 -2.29 -7.65
N LEU A 278 7.13 -1.83 -6.78
CA LEU A 278 5.83 -2.43 -6.55
C LEU A 278 4.75 -1.44 -6.99
N TRP A 279 3.89 -1.86 -7.92
CA TRP A 279 2.79 -1.07 -8.41
C TRP A 279 1.47 -1.73 -8.00
N TRP A 280 0.65 -1.01 -7.25
CA TRP A 280 -0.69 -1.44 -6.86
C TRP A 280 -1.73 -0.83 -7.79
N ASN A 281 -2.63 -1.67 -8.30
CA ASN A 281 -3.67 -1.24 -9.21
C ASN A 281 -4.97 -1.98 -8.93
N ASP A 282 -6.08 -1.28 -9.09
CA ASP A 282 -7.37 -1.97 -9.24
C ASP A 282 -7.31 -2.84 -10.50
N THR A 283 -7.78 -4.08 -10.41
CA THR A 283 -7.76 -5.01 -11.55
C THR A 283 -8.64 -4.57 -12.73
N ARG A 284 -9.52 -3.58 -12.51
CA ARG A 284 -10.40 -2.97 -13.52
C ARG A 284 -9.76 -1.73 -14.18
N ASP A 285 -8.65 -1.24 -13.66
CA ASP A 285 -7.94 -0.08 -14.21
C ASP A 285 -7.50 -0.32 -15.66
N ALA A 286 -7.88 0.57 -16.57
CA ALA A 286 -7.65 0.40 -18.01
C ALA A 286 -6.16 0.47 -18.37
N LEU A 287 -5.39 1.34 -17.70
CA LEU A 287 -3.94 1.47 -17.92
C LEU A 287 -3.23 0.19 -17.47
N TYR A 288 -3.59 -0.31 -16.28
CA TYR A 288 -3.04 -1.56 -15.78
C TYR A 288 -3.38 -2.77 -16.67
N GLN A 289 -4.63 -2.88 -17.14
CA GLN A 289 -5.04 -3.96 -18.06
C GLN A 289 -4.23 -3.94 -19.36
N LYS A 290 -3.99 -2.76 -19.94
CA LYS A 290 -3.12 -2.61 -21.12
C LYS A 290 -1.67 -2.98 -20.78
N ALA A 291 -1.17 -2.59 -19.60
CA ALA A 291 0.19 -2.87 -19.15
C ALA A 291 0.43 -4.38 -18.97
N GLN A 292 -0.54 -5.12 -18.45
CA GLN A 292 -0.40 -6.57 -18.22
C GLN A 292 0.09 -7.34 -19.45
N GLY A 293 -0.47 -7.04 -20.61
CA GLY A 293 -0.13 -7.74 -21.87
C GLY A 293 1.06 -7.16 -22.63
N ARG A 294 1.54 -5.96 -22.28
CA ARG A 294 2.54 -5.22 -23.07
C ARG A 294 3.85 -4.95 -22.35
N PHE A 295 3.86 -4.88 -21.02
CA PHE A 295 5.09 -4.63 -20.25
C PHE A 295 5.99 -5.85 -20.19
N LYS A 296 7.29 -5.57 -20.24
CA LYS A 296 8.30 -6.53 -19.82
C LYS A 296 8.52 -6.36 -18.32
N TRP A 297 7.74 -7.01 -17.49
CA TRP A 297 7.74 -6.85 -16.03
C TRP A 297 9.06 -7.18 -15.34
N GLY A 298 9.89 -8.01 -15.97
CA GLY A 298 11.20 -8.37 -15.46
C GLY A 298 11.25 -9.66 -14.65
N LEU A 299 12.44 -9.95 -14.08
CA LEU A 299 12.71 -11.24 -13.45
C LEU A 299 11.94 -11.45 -12.16
N LEU A 300 11.78 -10.42 -11.32
CA LEU A 300 11.03 -10.56 -10.07
C LEU A 300 9.58 -10.96 -10.31
N HIS A 301 8.94 -10.40 -11.33
CA HIS A 301 7.58 -10.78 -11.68
C HIS A 301 7.48 -12.26 -12.05
N LYS A 302 8.46 -12.79 -12.81
CA LYS A 302 8.50 -14.23 -13.15
C LYS A 302 8.68 -15.13 -11.93
N LEU A 303 9.39 -14.66 -10.91
CA LEU A 303 9.66 -15.42 -9.69
C LEU A 303 8.53 -15.34 -8.67
N ILE A 304 7.93 -14.16 -8.50
CA ILE A 304 6.98 -13.86 -7.42
C ILE A 304 5.53 -13.92 -7.93
N GLY A 305 5.31 -13.59 -9.21
CA GLY A 305 3.98 -13.45 -9.81
C GLY A 305 3.27 -12.17 -9.35
N VAL A 306 1.95 -12.16 -9.53
CA VAL A 306 1.07 -11.09 -9.05
C VAL A 306 0.47 -11.52 -7.72
N ALA A 307 0.60 -10.68 -6.70
CA ALA A 307 -0.13 -10.87 -5.46
C ALA A 307 -1.46 -10.13 -5.50
N LYS A 308 -2.50 -10.74 -4.93
CA LYS A 308 -3.85 -10.17 -4.85
C LYS A 308 -4.06 -9.55 -3.47
N VAL A 309 -4.63 -8.36 -3.46
CA VAL A 309 -5.06 -7.67 -2.24
C VAL A 309 -6.57 -7.47 -2.31
N ASP A 310 -7.27 -7.83 -1.26
CA ASP A 310 -8.70 -7.57 -1.10
C ASP A 310 -8.87 -6.15 -0.57
N VAL A 311 -9.71 -5.34 -1.22
CA VAL A 311 -10.17 -4.07 -0.68
C VAL A 311 -11.48 -4.32 0.02
N VAL A 312 -11.46 -4.17 1.33
CA VAL A 312 -12.61 -4.46 2.18
C VAL A 312 -13.24 -3.17 2.67
N PHE A 313 -14.57 -3.12 2.67
CA PHE A 313 -15.36 -1.99 3.12
C PHE A 313 -16.34 -2.41 4.21
N ARG A 314 -16.56 -1.52 5.17
CA ARG A 314 -17.61 -1.58 6.16
C ARG A 314 -18.51 -0.37 5.99
N GLY A 315 -19.80 -0.57 5.75
CA GLY A 315 -20.79 0.45 5.39
C GLY A 315 -21.36 0.20 4.00
N ASP A 316 -22.30 1.03 3.58
CA ASP A 316 -23.03 0.87 2.30
C ASP A 316 -22.29 1.52 1.15
N PHE A 317 -21.11 1.00 0.86
CA PHE A 317 -20.31 1.46 -0.28
C PHE A 317 -20.19 0.36 -1.34
N GLU A 318 -20.58 0.71 -2.57
CA GLU A 318 -20.47 -0.17 -3.75
C GLU A 318 -19.65 0.55 -4.85
N PRO A 319 -18.36 0.20 -5.01
CA PRO A 319 -17.53 0.82 -6.02
C PRO A 319 -17.95 0.36 -7.43
N LYS A 320 -18.44 1.29 -8.23
CA LYS A 320 -18.82 1.04 -9.63
C LYS A 320 -17.61 1.08 -10.56
N ASP A 321 -16.74 2.05 -10.35
CA ASP A 321 -15.51 2.30 -11.11
C ASP A 321 -14.28 1.72 -10.40
N PRO A 322 -13.11 1.71 -11.04
CA PRO A 322 -11.87 1.36 -10.37
C PRO A 322 -11.69 2.16 -9.07
N ILE A 323 -11.12 1.54 -8.05
CA ILE A 323 -10.81 2.24 -6.80
C ILE A 323 -9.51 2.99 -6.96
N PHE A 324 -9.51 4.25 -6.58
CA PHE A 324 -8.29 5.03 -6.43
C PHE A 324 -7.47 4.49 -5.25
N ILE A 325 -6.18 4.33 -5.46
CA ILE A 325 -5.24 3.81 -4.47
C ILE A 325 -4.16 4.86 -4.28
N ALA A 326 -4.13 5.47 -3.11
CA ALA A 326 -2.98 6.25 -2.72
C ALA A 326 -1.86 5.29 -2.32
N ALA A 327 -0.81 5.22 -3.12
CA ALA A 327 0.26 4.25 -2.91
C ALA A 327 0.97 4.44 -1.57
N PHE A 328 1.09 5.66 -1.07
CA PHE A 328 1.67 5.95 0.25
C PHE A 328 0.83 5.36 1.42
N ASP A 329 -0.45 5.03 1.22
CA ASP A 329 -1.27 4.33 2.20
C ASP A 329 -0.86 2.86 2.37
N MET A 330 -0.22 2.31 1.36
CA MET A 330 0.18 0.89 1.30
C MET A 330 1.58 0.65 1.86
N VAL A 331 2.35 1.70 2.08
CA VAL A 331 3.76 1.64 2.48
C VAL A 331 4.03 2.27 3.84
#